data_daf254b14af1dd755318aa82cf8e3ebe
#
_entry.id   daf254b14af1dd755318aa82cf8e3ebe
#
_cell.length_a   1.000
_cell.length_b   1.000
_cell.length_c   1.000
_cell.angle_alpha   90.00
_cell.angle_beta   90.00
_cell.angle_gamma   90.00
#
_symmetry.space_group_name_H-M   'P 1'
#
loop_
_entity.id
_entity.type
_entity.pdbx_description
1 polymer ?
#
loop_
_entity_poly.entity_id
_entity_poly.type
_entity_poly.pdbx_seq_one_letter_code
_entity_poly.pdbx_strand_id
1 'polypeptide(L)'
;AQARVDRGFKADIYASVGFTGSDNSLSGTYQNLQNRQVVSLGIRIPILDWGKGRGRVRLAKSQQELIKAQIEQSQMNFERDVTLSVNQFQDQTRLLDIAVLADSVAQCRYKTAYNIFVMGNINVLDINSAQVERDNARREYISQLYTSWLYYYNIRQLSLYDFVRDEDIIYEM
;
A
#
# COMPACT_ATOMS: atom_id res chain seq x y z
N ALA A 1 23.16 -15.55 3.90
CA ALA A 1 24.46 -15.50 4.60
C ALA A 1 24.40 -16.22 5.95
N GLN A 2 23.42 -15.92 6.80
CA GLN A 2 23.29 -16.41 8.19
C GLN A 2 23.24 -17.95 8.30
N ALA A 3 22.47 -18.64 7.45
CA ALA A 3 22.36 -20.10 7.45
C ALA A 3 23.68 -20.83 7.13
N ARG A 4 24.65 -20.16 6.49
CA ARG A 4 26.02 -20.69 6.27
C ARG A 4 26.90 -20.48 7.50
N VAL A 5 26.76 -19.34 8.17
CA VAL A 5 27.49 -19.01 9.41
C VAL A 5 27.08 -19.95 10.53
N ASP A 6 25.77 -20.25 10.66
CA ASP A 6 25.21 -21.14 11.67
C ASP A 6 25.67 -22.61 11.54
N ARG A 7 26.21 -22.98 10.38
CA ARG A 7 26.80 -24.31 10.14
C ARG A 7 28.27 -24.42 10.64
N GLY A 8 28.93 -23.27 10.78
CA GLY A 8 30.36 -23.20 11.06
C GLY A 8 30.71 -23.21 12.56
N PHE A 9 31.90 -22.83 12.81
CA PHE A 9 32.47 -22.59 14.14
C PHE A 9 31.72 -21.45 14.86
N LYS A 10 31.37 -21.67 16.13
CA LYS A 10 30.79 -20.65 17.02
C LYS A 10 31.72 -20.42 18.21
N ALA A 11 32.04 -19.16 18.45
CA ALA A 11 32.74 -18.70 19.63
C ALA A 11 31.81 -17.77 20.41
N ASP A 12 31.56 -18.09 21.65
CA ASP A 12 30.72 -17.31 22.55
C ASP A 12 31.64 -16.70 23.62
N ILE A 13 31.58 -15.39 23.79
CA ILE A 13 32.30 -14.68 24.88
C ILE A 13 31.24 -14.19 25.85
N TYR A 14 31.33 -14.60 27.08
CA TYR A 14 30.47 -14.15 28.17
C TYR A 14 31.30 -13.46 29.23
N ALA A 15 30.99 -12.20 29.53
CA ALA A 15 31.62 -11.45 30.61
C ALA A 15 30.53 -11.01 31.59
N SER A 16 30.70 -11.30 32.86
CA SER A 16 29.84 -10.80 33.92
C SER A 16 30.63 -10.18 35.04
N VAL A 17 30.14 -9.04 35.52
CA VAL A 17 30.64 -8.33 36.67
C VAL A 17 29.54 -8.26 37.71
N GLY A 18 29.81 -8.68 38.92
CA GLY A 18 28.86 -8.67 40.00
C GLY A 18 29.50 -8.55 41.36
N PHE A 19 28.74 -8.25 42.37
CA PHE A 19 29.15 -8.23 43.75
C PHE A 19 28.44 -9.39 44.47
N THR A 20 29.20 -10.14 45.24
CA THR A 20 28.66 -11.25 46.05
C THR A 20 29.01 -10.99 47.50
N GLY A 21 28.02 -10.91 48.38
CA GLY A 21 28.20 -10.82 49.83
C GLY A 21 27.72 -12.11 50.48
N SER A 22 28.49 -12.63 51.43
CA SER A 22 28.11 -13.77 52.28
C SER A 22 28.49 -13.46 53.70
N ASP A 23 27.48 -13.33 54.58
CA ASP A 23 27.68 -13.14 56.01
C ASP A 23 26.47 -13.77 56.78
N ASN A 24 26.66 -14.06 58.06
CA ASN A 24 25.64 -14.60 58.95
C ASN A 24 24.58 -13.55 59.38
N SER A 25 24.75 -12.25 59.01
CA SER A 25 23.83 -11.17 59.27
C SER A 25 23.50 -10.36 58.03
N LEU A 26 22.30 -9.85 57.91
CA LEU A 26 21.85 -9.05 56.77
C LEU A 26 22.65 -7.74 56.60
N SER A 27 23.09 -7.13 57.67
CA SER A 27 23.94 -5.92 57.62
C SER A 27 25.36 -6.21 57.20
N GLY A 28 25.94 -7.34 57.63
CA GLY A 28 27.28 -7.76 57.25
C GLY A 28 27.41 -8.13 55.80
N THR A 29 26.38 -8.69 55.19
CA THR A 29 26.35 -9.04 53.76
C THR A 29 26.53 -7.82 52.86
N TYR A 30 26.06 -6.65 53.23
CA TYR A 30 26.24 -5.40 52.46
C TYR A 30 27.54 -4.67 52.75
N GLN A 31 28.21 -4.97 53.87
CA GLN A 31 29.47 -4.30 54.25
C GLN A 31 30.70 -5.02 53.66
N ASN A 32 30.61 -6.33 53.37
CA ASN A 32 31.68 -7.15 52.82
C ASN A 32 31.37 -7.67 51.42
N LEU A 33 31.08 -6.76 50.49
CA LEU A 33 30.83 -7.09 49.10
C LEU A 33 32.14 -7.47 48.38
N GLN A 34 32.23 -8.73 47.96
CA GLN A 34 33.34 -9.20 47.12
C GLN A 34 33.06 -8.95 45.67
N ASN A 35 33.97 -8.31 44.98
CA ASN A 35 33.88 -8.08 43.53
C ASN A 35 34.15 -9.41 42.80
N ARG A 36 33.17 -9.87 42.05
CA ARG A 36 33.24 -11.08 41.25
C ARG A 36 33.22 -10.73 39.78
N GLN A 37 34.33 -10.98 39.11
CA GLN A 37 34.47 -10.83 37.67
C GLN A 37 34.60 -12.21 37.06
N VAL A 38 33.76 -12.56 36.13
CA VAL A 38 33.81 -13.83 35.41
C VAL A 38 33.84 -13.54 33.91
N VAL A 39 34.93 -14.00 33.27
CA VAL A 39 35.05 -14.01 31.82
C VAL A 39 35.09 -15.46 31.36
N SER A 40 34.12 -15.85 30.53
CA SER A 40 34.05 -17.20 29.97
C SER A 40 34.14 -17.14 28.46
N LEU A 41 35.05 -17.94 27.90
CA LEU A 41 35.16 -18.15 26.46
C LEU A 41 34.69 -19.54 26.13
N GLY A 42 33.59 -19.63 25.40
CA GLY A 42 33.01 -20.89 24.91
C GLY A 42 33.29 -21.07 23.41
N ILE A 43 33.82 -22.24 23.06
CA ILE A 43 34.06 -22.63 21.67
C ILE A 43 33.18 -23.84 21.37
N ARG A 44 32.32 -23.74 20.35
CA ARG A 44 31.46 -24.81 19.93
C ARG A 44 31.75 -25.20 18.49
N ILE A 45 32.29 -26.40 18.32
CA ILE A 45 32.62 -26.98 17.01
C ILE A 45 31.65 -28.15 16.76
N PRO A 46 30.75 -28.05 15.77
CA PRO A 46 29.92 -29.18 15.40
C PRO A 46 30.72 -30.22 14.62
N ILE A 47 31.08 -31.32 15.25
CA ILE A 47 31.90 -32.41 14.66
C ILE A 47 30.99 -33.29 13.75
N LEU A 48 29.77 -33.56 14.17
CA LEU A 48 28.78 -34.38 13.45
C LEU A 48 27.39 -33.73 13.57
N ASP A 49 26.84 -33.22 12.46
CA ASP A 49 25.52 -32.62 12.42
C ASP A 49 24.50 -33.43 11.61
N TRP A 50 24.88 -34.65 11.19
CA TRP A 50 24.02 -35.57 10.42
C TRP A 50 23.31 -34.91 9.23
N GLY A 51 23.95 -33.93 8.60
CA GLY A 51 23.40 -33.21 7.44
C GLY A 51 22.41 -32.09 7.77
N LYS A 52 22.10 -31.80 9.06
CA LYS A 52 21.21 -30.70 9.48
C LYS A 52 21.67 -29.35 8.93
N GLY A 53 22.97 -29.06 8.94
CA GLY A 53 23.52 -27.83 8.40
C GLY A 53 23.32 -27.68 6.89
N ARG A 54 23.48 -28.77 6.12
CA ARG A 54 23.19 -28.77 4.69
C ARG A 54 21.69 -28.59 4.43
N GLY A 55 20.83 -29.25 5.22
CA GLY A 55 19.39 -29.10 5.14
C GLY A 55 18.93 -27.66 5.38
N ARG A 56 19.47 -26.99 6.43
CA ARG A 56 19.17 -25.57 6.71
C ARG A 56 19.61 -24.65 5.57
N VAL A 57 20.78 -24.86 4.99
CA VAL A 57 21.23 -24.07 3.83
C VAL A 57 20.35 -24.29 2.61
N ARG A 58 19.92 -25.55 2.36
CA ARG A 58 18.99 -25.87 1.26
C ARG A 58 17.63 -25.19 1.47
N LEU A 59 17.08 -25.29 2.68
CA LEU A 59 15.83 -24.63 3.04
C LEU A 59 15.92 -23.12 2.88
N ALA A 60 17.00 -22.48 3.35
CA ALA A 60 17.20 -21.05 3.20
C ALA A 60 17.32 -20.61 1.73
N LYS A 61 17.93 -21.43 0.87
CA LYS A 61 17.97 -21.18 -0.58
C LYS A 61 16.57 -21.29 -1.21
N SER A 62 15.83 -22.33 -0.87
CA SER A 62 14.47 -22.53 -1.38
C SER A 62 13.55 -21.37 -0.94
N GLN A 63 13.66 -20.90 0.30
CA GLN A 63 12.95 -19.70 0.79
C GLN A 63 13.36 -18.45 0.01
N GLN A 64 14.65 -18.29 -0.31
CA GLN A 64 15.12 -17.17 -1.13
C GLN A 64 14.53 -17.22 -2.54
N GLU A 65 14.45 -18.38 -3.17
CA GLU A 65 13.82 -18.57 -4.48
C GLU A 65 12.33 -18.27 -4.44
N LEU A 66 11.63 -18.72 -3.39
CA LEU A 66 10.23 -18.39 -3.18
C LEU A 66 9.99 -16.88 -3.07
N ILE A 67 10.79 -16.19 -2.25
CA ILE A 67 10.67 -14.73 -2.11
C ILE A 67 10.96 -14.00 -3.42
N LYS A 68 11.96 -14.45 -4.20
CA LYS A 68 12.22 -13.88 -5.52
C LYS A 68 11.03 -14.04 -6.46
N ALA A 69 10.44 -15.23 -6.53
CA ALA A 69 9.26 -15.48 -7.35
C ALA A 69 8.05 -14.64 -6.90
N GLN A 70 7.89 -14.43 -5.60
CA GLN A 70 6.85 -13.53 -5.05
C GLN A 70 7.07 -12.07 -5.45
N ILE A 71 8.32 -11.59 -5.43
CA ILE A 71 8.66 -10.24 -5.87
C ILE A 71 8.37 -10.06 -7.36
N GLU A 72 8.80 -11.00 -8.20
CA GLU A 72 8.52 -11.00 -9.65
C GLU A 72 7.01 -10.98 -9.92
N GLN A 73 6.24 -11.81 -9.20
CA GLN A 73 4.79 -11.83 -9.31
C GLN A 73 4.16 -10.49 -8.88
N SER A 74 4.66 -9.89 -7.79
CA SER A 74 4.18 -8.59 -7.32
C SER A 74 4.47 -7.47 -8.32
N GLN A 75 5.65 -7.52 -8.96
CA GLN A 75 6.03 -6.57 -10.00
C GLN A 75 5.09 -6.69 -11.22
N MET A 76 4.88 -7.90 -11.72
CA MET A 76 3.94 -8.13 -12.84
C MET A 76 2.52 -7.68 -12.51
N ASN A 77 2.05 -7.92 -11.28
CA ASN A 77 0.75 -7.45 -10.83
C ASN A 77 0.68 -5.92 -10.82
N PHE A 78 1.70 -5.26 -10.30
CA PHE A 78 1.78 -3.81 -10.28
C PHE A 78 1.75 -3.21 -11.70
N GLU A 79 2.56 -3.72 -12.62
CA GLU A 79 2.58 -3.28 -14.03
C GLU A 79 1.21 -3.44 -14.71
N ARG A 80 0.54 -4.57 -14.44
CA ARG A 80 -0.83 -4.79 -14.91
C ARG A 80 -1.82 -3.80 -14.31
N ASP A 81 -1.74 -3.56 -13.02
CA ASP A 81 -2.67 -2.67 -12.30
C ASP A 81 -2.50 -1.21 -12.76
N VAL A 82 -1.25 -0.77 -13.03
CA VAL A 82 -0.99 0.54 -13.65
C VAL A 82 -1.62 0.62 -15.04
N THR A 83 -1.37 -0.38 -15.90
CA THR A 83 -1.95 -0.42 -17.26
C THR A 83 -3.47 -0.38 -17.22
N LEU A 84 -4.08 -1.15 -16.33
CA LEU A 84 -5.54 -1.16 -16.15
C LEU A 84 -6.07 0.20 -15.70
N SER A 85 -5.40 0.84 -14.73
CA SER A 85 -5.79 2.16 -14.22
C SER A 85 -5.73 3.25 -15.31
N VAL A 86 -4.71 3.21 -16.17
CA VAL A 86 -4.59 4.13 -17.31
C VAL A 86 -5.73 3.93 -18.32
N ASN A 87 -6.03 2.68 -18.67
CA ASN A 87 -7.12 2.37 -19.60
C ASN A 87 -8.48 2.79 -19.03
N GLN A 88 -8.72 2.52 -17.74
CA GLN A 88 -9.95 2.95 -17.05
C GLN A 88 -10.10 4.47 -17.05
N PHE A 89 -9.02 5.21 -16.82
CA PHE A 89 -9.04 6.67 -16.88
C PHE A 89 -9.37 7.19 -18.29
N GLN A 90 -8.80 6.58 -19.34
CA GLN A 90 -9.08 6.96 -20.72
C GLN A 90 -10.55 6.72 -21.08
N ASP A 91 -11.09 5.55 -20.70
CA ASP A 91 -12.50 5.25 -20.93
C ASP A 91 -13.42 6.17 -20.14
N GLN A 92 -13.07 6.48 -18.89
CA GLN A 92 -13.81 7.42 -18.05
C GLN A 92 -13.83 8.83 -18.64
N THR A 93 -12.73 9.29 -19.25
CA THR A 93 -12.67 10.58 -19.93
C THR A 93 -13.70 10.64 -21.06
N ARG A 94 -13.82 9.57 -21.87
CA ARG A 94 -14.83 9.48 -22.92
C ARG A 94 -16.26 9.48 -22.38
N LEU A 95 -16.49 8.77 -21.27
CA LEU A 95 -17.81 8.75 -20.60
C LEU A 95 -18.18 10.13 -20.06
N LEU A 96 -17.19 10.86 -19.52
CA LEU A 96 -17.39 12.24 -19.06
C LEU A 96 -17.77 13.16 -20.23
N ASP A 97 -17.09 13.07 -21.38
CA ASP A 97 -17.42 13.87 -22.56
C ASP A 97 -18.85 13.61 -23.05
N ILE A 98 -19.27 12.34 -23.05
CA ILE A 98 -20.65 11.96 -23.40
C ILE A 98 -21.64 12.54 -22.40
N ALA A 99 -21.35 12.48 -21.10
CA ALA A 99 -22.22 13.01 -20.05
C ALA A 99 -22.33 14.54 -20.12
N VAL A 100 -21.24 15.26 -20.45
CA VAL A 100 -21.26 16.72 -20.70
C VAL A 100 -22.18 17.05 -21.86
N LEU A 101 -22.10 16.32 -22.97
CA LEU A 101 -22.93 16.50 -24.12
C LEU A 101 -24.42 16.21 -23.81
N ALA A 102 -24.68 15.11 -23.12
CA ALA A 102 -26.03 14.72 -22.69
C ALA A 102 -26.68 15.77 -21.77
N ASP A 103 -25.94 16.29 -20.79
CA ASP A 103 -26.40 17.38 -19.92
C ASP A 103 -26.75 18.64 -20.74
N SER A 104 -25.89 19.04 -21.68
CA SER A 104 -26.11 20.22 -22.51
C SER A 104 -27.36 20.08 -23.40
N VAL A 105 -27.54 18.90 -24.02
CA VAL A 105 -28.71 18.59 -24.83
C VAL A 105 -30.01 18.59 -24.00
N ALA A 106 -29.97 17.95 -22.83
CA ALA A 106 -31.13 17.91 -21.94
C ALA A 106 -31.53 19.30 -21.41
N GLN A 107 -30.53 20.16 -21.11
CA GLN A 107 -30.78 21.54 -20.74
C GLN A 107 -31.45 22.34 -21.89
N CYS A 108 -30.94 22.17 -23.11
CA CYS A 108 -31.54 22.81 -24.31
C CYS A 108 -32.96 22.35 -24.53
N ARG A 109 -33.24 21.04 -24.45
CA ARG A 109 -34.56 20.44 -24.57
C ARG A 109 -35.55 20.99 -23.53
N TYR A 110 -35.11 21.03 -22.25
CA TYR A 110 -35.92 21.62 -21.20
C TYR A 110 -36.27 23.09 -21.47
N LYS A 111 -35.28 23.91 -21.88
CA LYS A 111 -35.47 25.31 -22.19
C LYS A 111 -36.45 25.50 -23.33
N THR A 112 -36.37 24.67 -24.37
CA THR A 112 -37.29 24.68 -25.51
C THR A 112 -38.72 24.28 -25.07
N ALA A 113 -38.83 23.18 -24.31
CA ALA A 113 -40.10 22.72 -23.76
C ALA A 113 -40.75 23.79 -22.87
N TYR A 114 -39.98 24.47 -22.03
CA TYR A 114 -40.46 25.55 -21.18
C TYR A 114 -41.04 26.71 -22.01
N ASN A 115 -40.36 27.14 -23.08
CA ASN A 115 -40.82 28.22 -23.95
C ASN A 115 -42.13 27.82 -24.66
N ILE A 116 -42.26 26.58 -25.14
CA ILE A 116 -43.47 26.07 -25.81
C ILE A 116 -44.60 25.92 -24.79
N PHE A 117 -44.31 25.52 -23.53
CA PHE A 117 -45.29 25.44 -22.45
C PHE A 117 -45.88 26.82 -22.11
N VAL A 118 -45.04 27.85 -22.00
CA VAL A 118 -45.52 29.23 -21.75
C VAL A 118 -46.42 29.75 -22.89
N MET A 119 -46.21 29.27 -24.13
CA MET A 119 -47.07 29.57 -25.26
C MET A 119 -48.39 28.75 -25.26
N GLY A 120 -48.56 27.82 -24.31
CA GLY A 120 -49.76 26.98 -24.21
C GLY A 120 -49.79 25.80 -25.20
N ASN A 121 -48.67 25.48 -25.87
CA ASN A 121 -48.62 24.49 -26.95
C ASN A 121 -48.21 23.08 -26.52
N ILE A 122 -47.85 22.87 -25.26
CA ILE A 122 -47.62 21.55 -24.66
C ILE A 122 -48.24 21.47 -23.27
N ASN A 123 -48.46 20.25 -22.78
CA ASN A 123 -49.07 20.01 -21.49
C ASN A 123 -48.07 19.94 -20.36
N VAL A 124 -48.56 19.91 -19.09
CA VAL A 124 -47.72 19.83 -17.89
C VAL A 124 -46.89 18.53 -17.82
N LEU A 125 -47.43 17.45 -18.40
CA LEU A 125 -46.71 16.16 -18.40
C LEU A 125 -45.45 16.22 -19.28
N ASP A 126 -45.54 16.89 -20.43
CA ASP A 126 -44.39 17.03 -21.34
C ASP A 126 -43.27 17.87 -20.72
N ILE A 127 -43.60 19.00 -20.07
CA ILE A 127 -42.55 19.80 -19.40
C ILE A 127 -41.98 19.08 -18.20
N ASN A 128 -42.76 18.35 -17.40
CA ASN A 128 -42.27 17.55 -16.32
C ASN A 128 -41.30 16.45 -16.80
N SER A 129 -41.63 15.80 -17.94
CA SER A 129 -40.73 14.82 -18.55
C SER A 129 -39.40 15.44 -18.93
N ALA A 130 -39.39 16.59 -19.58
CA ALA A 130 -38.19 17.32 -19.97
C ALA A 130 -37.38 17.78 -18.73
N GLN A 131 -38.04 18.15 -17.63
CA GLN A 131 -37.37 18.50 -16.37
C GLN A 131 -36.69 17.29 -15.76
N VAL A 132 -37.38 16.16 -15.63
CA VAL A 132 -36.81 14.92 -15.07
C VAL A 132 -35.61 14.46 -15.89
N GLU A 133 -35.71 14.55 -17.23
CA GLU A 133 -34.59 14.19 -18.11
C GLU A 133 -33.39 15.12 -17.91
N ARG A 134 -33.59 16.43 -17.82
CA ARG A 134 -32.52 17.39 -17.49
C ARG A 134 -31.86 17.08 -16.15
N ASP A 135 -32.64 16.81 -15.12
CA ASP A 135 -32.12 16.55 -13.76
C ASP A 135 -31.40 15.22 -13.70
N ASN A 136 -31.83 14.22 -14.47
CA ASN A 136 -31.11 12.95 -14.60
C ASN A 136 -29.77 13.14 -15.32
N ALA A 137 -29.75 13.83 -16.45
CA ALA A 137 -28.51 14.10 -17.20
C ALA A 137 -27.52 14.91 -16.36
N ARG A 138 -28.02 15.88 -15.58
CA ARG A 138 -27.17 16.65 -14.65
C ARG A 138 -26.55 15.78 -13.54
N ARG A 139 -27.34 14.88 -12.94
CA ARG A 139 -26.82 13.94 -11.93
C ARG A 139 -25.78 13.00 -12.53
N GLU A 140 -26.04 12.51 -13.73
CA GLU A 140 -25.10 11.64 -14.44
C GLU A 140 -23.77 12.36 -14.72
N TYR A 141 -23.82 13.59 -15.25
CA TYR A 141 -22.61 14.41 -15.44
C TYR A 141 -21.80 14.57 -14.15
N ILE A 142 -22.45 14.90 -13.04
CA ILE A 142 -21.76 15.06 -11.73
C ILE A 142 -21.15 13.73 -11.28
N SER A 143 -21.85 12.62 -11.47
CA SER A 143 -21.35 11.28 -11.14
C SER A 143 -20.10 10.91 -11.95
N GLN A 144 -20.16 11.15 -13.27
CA GLN A 144 -19.04 10.87 -14.17
C GLN A 144 -17.85 11.79 -13.89
N LEU A 145 -18.09 13.06 -13.56
CA LEU A 145 -17.04 13.99 -13.15
C LEU A 145 -16.36 13.52 -11.87
N TYR A 146 -17.13 13.12 -10.86
CA TYR A 146 -16.57 12.57 -9.61
C TYR A 146 -15.73 11.33 -9.86
N THR A 147 -16.22 10.39 -10.66
CA THR A 147 -15.51 9.15 -11.01
C THR A 147 -14.21 9.47 -11.78
N SER A 148 -14.24 10.44 -12.68
CA SER A 148 -13.05 10.90 -13.42
C SER A 148 -11.96 11.42 -12.47
N TRP A 149 -12.33 12.20 -11.43
CA TRP A 149 -11.41 12.64 -10.41
C TRP A 149 -10.84 11.48 -9.58
N LEU A 150 -11.65 10.47 -9.25
CA LEU A 150 -11.16 9.28 -8.54
C LEU A 150 -10.09 8.55 -9.35
N TYR A 151 -10.30 8.31 -10.64
CA TYR A 151 -9.31 7.66 -11.49
C TYR A 151 -8.05 8.52 -11.68
N TYR A 152 -8.19 9.83 -11.81
CA TYR A 152 -7.07 10.75 -11.87
C TYR A 152 -6.18 10.65 -10.61
N TYR A 153 -6.79 10.72 -9.43
CA TYR A 153 -6.03 10.63 -8.18
C TYR A 153 -5.45 9.23 -7.94
N ASN A 154 -6.11 8.19 -8.43
CA ASN A 154 -5.55 6.83 -8.38
C ASN A 154 -4.26 6.72 -9.22
N ILE A 155 -4.25 7.22 -10.44
CA ILE A 155 -3.05 7.25 -11.28
C ILE A 155 -1.96 8.11 -10.63
N ARG A 156 -2.31 9.28 -10.11
CA ARG A 156 -1.39 10.16 -9.39
C ARG A 156 -0.75 9.46 -8.19
N GLN A 157 -1.52 8.69 -7.44
CA GLN A 157 -1.02 7.90 -6.31
C GLN A 157 -0.09 6.76 -6.76
N LEU A 158 -0.44 6.05 -7.83
CA LEU A 158 0.37 4.95 -8.36
C LEU A 158 1.69 5.42 -8.97
N SER A 159 1.68 6.58 -9.64
CA SER A 159 2.86 7.15 -10.30
C SER A 159 3.73 7.99 -9.37
N LEU A 160 3.19 8.44 -8.23
CA LEU A 160 3.79 9.48 -7.37
C LEU A 160 4.16 10.76 -8.14
N TYR A 161 3.39 11.08 -9.18
CA TYR A 161 3.62 12.21 -10.08
C TYR A 161 2.41 13.14 -10.13
N ASP A 162 2.64 14.45 -10.06
CA ASP A 162 1.61 15.47 -10.22
C ASP A 162 1.53 15.94 -11.67
N PHE A 163 0.58 15.40 -12.43
CA PHE A 163 0.38 15.72 -13.85
C PHE A 163 -0.09 17.16 -14.12
N VAL A 164 -0.53 17.90 -13.10
CA VAL A 164 -0.93 19.31 -13.23
C VAL A 164 0.25 20.24 -13.04
N ARG A 165 1.13 19.90 -12.09
CA ARG A 165 2.33 20.70 -11.78
C ARG A 165 3.55 20.25 -12.57
N ASP A 166 3.47 19.08 -13.23
CA ASP A 166 4.56 18.46 -13.98
C ASP A 166 5.81 18.17 -13.11
N GLU A 167 5.57 17.66 -11.88
CA GLU A 167 6.62 17.39 -10.89
C GLU A 167 6.37 16.09 -10.10
N ASP A 168 7.44 15.47 -9.60
CA ASP A 168 7.36 14.33 -8.71
C ASP A 168 6.80 14.74 -7.35
N ILE A 169 5.92 13.89 -6.78
CA ILE A 169 5.41 14.09 -5.42
C ILE A 169 6.45 13.59 -4.43
N ILE A 170 7.24 14.50 -3.86
CA ILE A 170 8.24 14.19 -2.85
C ILE A 170 7.55 14.20 -1.48
N TYR A 171 7.58 13.05 -0.79
CA TYR A 171 7.22 13.00 0.62
C TYR A 171 8.49 13.25 1.44
N GLU A 172 8.60 14.40 2.08
CA GLU A 172 9.58 14.60 3.14
C GLU A 172 9.16 13.71 4.33
N MET A 173 9.96 12.68 4.62
CA MET A 173 9.82 11.82 5.80
C MET A 173 10.54 12.43 6.99
#